data_ca63270b26ad347f90b86c46b17e85ce
#
_entry.id   ca63270b26ad347f90b86c46b17e85ce
#
_cell.length_a   1.000
_cell.length_b   1.000
_cell.length_c   1.000
_cell.angle_alpha   90.00
_cell.angle_beta   90.00
_cell.angle_gamma   90.00
#
_symmetry.space_group_name_H-M   'P 1'
#
loop_
_entity.id
_entity.type
_entity.pdbx_description
1 polymer ?
#
loop_
_entity_poly.entity_id
_entity_poly.type
_entity_poly.pdbx_seq_one_letter_code
_entity_poly.pdbx_strand_id
1 'polypeptide(L)'
;NAMFLPAVIAFNASAESIVRENRLQRMAHAMGLASASDIGPAILAMNARLGLPKGLAEMGVQASQFDQIITGALADHCHKTGPRLATADDYRAMLAQSM
;
A
#
# COMPACT_ATOMS: atom_id res chain seq x y z
N ASN A 1 -1.59 6.76 6.30
CA ASN A 1 -1.99 6.08 5.03
C ASN A 1 -1.01 6.34 3.89
N ALA A 2 -0.49 7.56 3.72
CA ALA A 2 0.42 7.89 2.62
C ALA A 2 1.66 6.98 2.55
N MET A 3 2.20 6.56 3.70
CA MET A 3 3.36 5.65 3.77
C MET A 3 3.04 4.24 3.26
N PHE A 4 1.80 3.78 3.48
CA PHE A 4 1.39 2.44 3.07
C PHE A 4 0.91 2.34 1.62
N LEU A 5 0.47 3.44 1.04
CA LEU A 5 -0.22 3.42 -0.24
C LEU A 5 0.57 2.73 -1.35
N PRO A 6 1.89 2.95 -1.52
CA PRO A 6 2.67 2.23 -2.52
C PRO A 6 2.65 0.70 -2.33
N ALA A 7 2.81 0.22 -1.09
CA ALA A 7 2.78 -1.21 -0.79
C ALA A 7 1.38 -1.81 -1.00
N VAL A 8 0.33 -1.10 -0.62
CA VAL A 8 -1.07 -1.53 -0.81
C VAL A 8 -1.44 -1.61 -2.29
N ILE A 9 -1.00 -0.64 -3.11
CA ILE A 9 -1.22 -0.67 -4.56
C ILE A 9 -0.53 -1.89 -5.18
N ALA A 10 0.73 -2.15 -4.81
CA ALA A 10 1.47 -3.30 -5.28
C ALA A 10 0.79 -4.62 -4.87
N PHE A 11 0.32 -4.73 -3.63
CA PHE A 11 -0.40 -5.89 -3.13
C PHE A 11 -1.70 -6.16 -3.91
N ASN A 12 -2.47 -5.11 -4.19
CA ASN A 12 -3.75 -5.23 -4.89
C ASN A 12 -3.61 -5.40 -6.41
N ALA A 13 -2.42 -5.21 -6.98
CA ALA A 13 -2.21 -5.22 -8.43
C ALA A 13 -2.65 -6.53 -9.11
N SER A 14 -2.58 -7.66 -8.40
CA SER A 14 -2.98 -8.97 -8.90
C SER A 14 -4.43 -9.35 -8.59
N ALA A 15 -5.19 -8.50 -7.90
CA ALA A 15 -6.60 -8.78 -7.60
C ALA A 15 -7.41 -8.89 -8.89
N GLU A 16 -8.31 -9.90 -8.95
CA GLU A 16 -9.10 -10.17 -10.15
C GLU A 16 -9.87 -8.94 -10.66
N SER A 17 -10.52 -8.21 -9.76
CA SER A 17 -11.28 -6.99 -10.11
C SER A 17 -10.38 -5.86 -10.63
N ILE A 18 -9.13 -5.81 -10.18
CA ILE A 18 -8.15 -4.82 -10.65
C ILE A 18 -7.66 -5.18 -12.05
N VAL A 19 -7.30 -6.44 -12.26
CA VAL A 19 -6.76 -6.93 -13.55
C VAL A 19 -7.84 -6.91 -14.63
N ARG A 20 -9.03 -7.46 -14.35
CA ARG A 20 -10.13 -7.58 -15.33
C ARG A 20 -10.54 -6.23 -15.92
N GLU A 21 -10.57 -5.18 -15.10
CA GLU A 21 -11.00 -3.85 -15.52
C GLU A 21 -9.83 -2.90 -15.80
N ASN A 22 -8.61 -3.43 -15.77
CA ASN A 22 -7.37 -2.66 -16.00
C ASN A 22 -7.29 -1.39 -15.13
N ARG A 23 -7.72 -1.49 -13.87
CA ARG A 23 -7.94 -0.32 -13.00
C ARG A 23 -6.67 0.45 -12.69
N LEU A 24 -5.54 -0.24 -12.47
CA LEU A 24 -4.27 0.45 -12.20
C LEU A 24 -3.77 1.23 -13.40
N GLN A 25 -3.91 0.70 -14.62
CA GLN A 25 -3.55 1.46 -15.83
C GLN A 25 -4.45 2.70 -16.00
N ARG A 26 -5.73 2.58 -15.68
CA ARG A 26 -6.66 3.72 -15.67
C ARG A 26 -6.27 4.77 -14.64
N MET A 27 -5.85 4.33 -13.44
CA MET A 27 -5.32 5.24 -12.40
C MET A 27 -4.04 5.94 -12.87
N ALA A 28 -3.08 5.19 -13.43
CA ALA A 28 -1.85 5.76 -13.96
C ALA A 28 -2.15 6.83 -15.00
N HIS A 29 -3.04 6.54 -15.94
CA HIS A 29 -3.44 7.49 -16.99
C HIS A 29 -4.08 8.75 -16.39
N ALA A 30 -4.98 8.61 -15.43
CA ALA A 30 -5.59 9.75 -14.72
C ALA A 30 -4.55 10.60 -13.96
N MET A 31 -3.46 9.97 -13.50
CA MET A 31 -2.33 10.67 -12.86
C MET A 31 -1.33 11.28 -13.86
N GLY A 32 -1.54 11.13 -15.15
CA GLY A 32 -0.61 11.58 -16.20
C GLY A 32 0.64 10.69 -16.33
N LEU A 33 0.57 9.43 -15.88
CA LEU A 33 1.66 8.46 -15.93
C LEU A 33 1.51 7.53 -17.15
N ALA A 34 2.64 6.99 -17.63
CA ALA A 34 2.64 6.10 -18.77
C ALA A 34 2.19 4.68 -18.43
N SER A 35 2.51 4.18 -17.22
CA SER A 35 2.29 2.79 -16.83
C SER A 35 1.82 2.66 -15.39
N ALA A 36 1.05 1.60 -15.14
CA ALA A 36 0.64 1.21 -13.79
C ALA A 36 1.83 1.00 -12.83
N SER A 37 2.97 0.54 -13.33
CA SER A 37 4.20 0.38 -12.55
C SER A 37 4.79 1.71 -12.05
N ASP A 38 4.40 2.83 -12.63
CA ASP A 38 4.88 4.16 -12.24
C ASP A 38 4.12 4.75 -11.05
N ILE A 39 2.97 4.17 -10.68
CA ILE A 39 2.09 4.72 -9.61
C ILE A 39 2.82 4.75 -8.27
N GLY A 40 3.40 3.64 -7.84
CA GLY A 40 4.14 3.56 -6.57
C GLY A 40 5.28 4.58 -6.50
N PRO A 41 6.20 4.59 -7.46
CA PRO A 41 7.27 5.61 -7.55
C PRO A 41 6.76 7.05 -7.54
N ALA A 42 5.66 7.34 -8.26
CA ALA A 42 5.07 8.68 -8.31
C ALA A 42 4.53 9.12 -6.93
N ILE A 43 3.90 8.21 -6.18
CA ILE A 43 3.40 8.47 -4.83
C ILE A 43 4.57 8.73 -3.88
N LEU A 44 5.63 7.91 -3.94
CA LEU A 44 6.84 8.12 -3.13
C LEU A 44 7.49 9.47 -3.42
N ALA A 45 7.61 9.84 -4.69
CA ALA A 45 8.13 11.15 -5.09
C ALA A 45 7.26 12.31 -4.57
N MET A 46 5.94 12.15 -4.61
CA MET A 46 5.00 13.14 -4.06
C MET A 46 5.14 13.25 -2.55
N ASN A 47 5.24 12.14 -1.83
CA ASN A 47 5.45 12.13 -0.39
C ASN A 47 6.74 12.88 -0.01
N ALA A 48 7.82 12.67 -0.76
CA ALA A 48 9.08 13.37 -0.56
C ALA A 48 8.94 14.89 -0.78
N ARG A 49 8.24 15.32 -1.84
CA ARG A 49 7.98 16.75 -2.09
C ARG A 49 7.14 17.40 -1.00
N LEU A 50 6.23 16.65 -0.40
CA LEU A 50 5.38 17.11 0.70
C LEU A 50 6.10 17.11 2.06
N GLY A 51 7.35 16.65 2.13
CA GLY A 51 8.11 16.53 3.37
C GLY A 51 7.59 15.47 4.33
N LEU A 52 6.86 14.48 3.82
CA LEU A 52 6.38 13.36 4.63
C LEU A 52 7.54 12.42 5.01
N PRO A 53 7.45 11.71 6.14
CA PRO A 53 8.44 10.70 6.53
C PRO A 53 8.68 9.70 5.40
N LYS A 54 9.91 9.20 5.29
CA LYS A 54 10.26 8.20 4.25
C LYS A 54 9.58 6.87 4.48
N GLY A 55 9.28 6.53 5.73
CA GLY A 55 8.62 5.31 6.10
C GLY A 55 8.20 5.29 7.57
N LEU A 56 7.68 4.17 8.00
CA LEU A 56 7.16 3.97 9.36
C LEU A 56 8.25 4.08 10.43
N ALA A 57 9.49 3.71 10.12
CA ALA A 57 10.59 3.80 11.07
C ALA A 57 10.85 5.25 11.49
N GLU A 58 10.78 6.21 10.57
CA GLU A 58 10.90 7.64 10.89
C GLU A 58 9.73 8.15 11.75
N MET A 59 8.60 7.44 11.74
CA MET A 59 7.44 7.73 12.58
C MET A 59 7.52 7.05 13.96
N GLY A 60 8.61 6.34 14.26
CA GLY A 60 8.82 5.63 15.51
C GLY A 60 8.23 4.23 15.58
N VAL A 61 7.73 3.70 14.46
CA VAL A 61 7.22 2.32 14.41
C VAL A 61 8.40 1.35 14.39
N GLN A 62 8.32 0.31 15.24
CA GLN A 62 9.31 -0.74 15.36
C GLN A 62 8.72 -2.08 14.88
N ALA A 63 9.59 -2.96 14.37
CA ALA A 63 9.16 -4.30 13.93
C ALA A 63 8.50 -5.13 15.04
N SER A 64 8.87 -4.89 16.31
CA SER A 64 8.24 -5.52 17.48
C SER A 64 6.74 -5.19 17.65
N GLN A 65 6.25 -4.14 16.99
CA GLN A 65 4.85 -3.72 17.03
C GLN A 65 4.02 -4.36 15.92
N PHE A 66 4.63 -5.05 14.97
CA PHE A 66 3.94 -5.61 13.80
C PHE A 66 2.80 -6.56 14.19
N ASP A 67 3.01 -7.45 15.15
CA ASP A 67 1.97 -8.41 15.56
C ASP A 67 0.72 -7.70 16.10
N GLN A 68 0.90 -6.66 16.88
CA GLN A 68 -0.21 -5.86 17.40
C GLN A 68 -0.94 -5.13 16.27
N ILE A 69 -0.20 -4.53 15.34
CA ILE A 69 -0.77 -3.82 14.19
C ILE A 69 -1.55 -4.79 13.30
N ILE A 70 -0.99 -5.97 13.02
CA ILE A 70 -1.62 -7.00 12.17
C ILE A 70 -2.90 -7.52 12.84
N THR A 71 -2.87 -7.78 14.14
CA THR A 71 -4.06 -8.20 14.89
C THR A 71 -5.18 -7.17 14.79
N GLY A 72 -4.86 -5.88 14.94
CA GLY A 72 -5.82 -4.79 14.77
C GLY A 72 -6.36 -4.70 13.33
N ALA A 73 -5.49 -4.80 12.34
CA ALA A 73 -5.90 -4.75 10.93
C ALA A 73 -6.83 -5.90 10.54
N LEU A 74 -6.56 -7.12 11.00
CA LEU A 74 -7.41 -8.28 10.73
C LEU A 74 -8.79 -8.19 11.42
N ALA A 75 -8.87 -7.49 12.55
CA ALA A 75 -10.12 -7.26 13.27
C ALA A 75 -10.94 -6.09 12.71
N ASP A 76 -10.34 -5.23 11.91
CA ASP A 76 -11.02 -4.08 11.33
C ASP A 76 -12.02 -4.52 10.25
N HIS A 77 -13.22 -3.89 10.24
CA HIS A 77 -14.24 -4.21 9.24
C HIS A 77 -13.79 -3.92 7.79
N CYS A 78 -12.91 -2.95 7.59
CA CYS A 78 -12.37 -2.61 6.27
C CYS A 78 -11.46 -3.71 5.70
N HIS A 79 -10.91 -4.60 6.54
CA HIS A 79 -10.12 -5.74 6.10
C HIS A 79 -10.84 -6.58 5.02
N LYS A 80 -12.17 -6.72 5.16
CA LYS A 80 -12.99 -7.55 4.27
C LYS A 80 -13.46 -6.84 3.00
N THR A 81 -13.19 -5.55 2.87
CA THR A 81 -13.70 -4.71 1.77
C THR A 81 -12.65 -4.37 0.71
N GLY A 82 -11.42 -4.83 0.88
CA GLY A 82 -10.34 -4.63 -0.09
C GLY A 82 -10.52 -5.50 -1.34
N PRO A 83 -9.89 -5.11 -2.46
CA PRO A 83 -9.95 -5.88 -3.72
C PRO A 83 -9.34 -7.28 -3.59
N ARG A 84 -8.38 -7.45 -2.71
CA ARG A 84 -7.72 -8.71 -2.37
C ARG A 84 -7.72 -8.89 -0.86
N LEU A 85 -8.18 -10.04 -0.37
CA LEU A 85 -8.16 -10.35 1.05
C LEU A 85 -6.71 -10.61 1.49
N ALA A 86 -6.21 -9.83 2.43
CA ALA A 86 -4.86 -9.96 2.95
C ALA A 86 -4.80 -10.98 4.09
N THR A 87 -3.75 -11.79 4.13
CA THR A 87 -3.39 -12.64 5.26
C THR A 87 -2.53 -11.87 6.26
N ALA A 88 -2.25 -12.45 7.42
CA ALA A 88 -1.31 -11.89 8.39
C ALA A 88 0.09 -11.70 7.78
N ASP A 89 0.55 -12.66 6.97
CA ASP A 89 1.85 -12.58 6.29
C ASP A 89 1.88 -11.48 5.23
N ASP A 90 0.78 -11.27 4.51
CA ASP A 90 0.64 -10.16 3.56
C ASP A 90 0.75 -8.81 4.28
N TYR A 91 0.07 -8.64 5.41
CA TYR A 91 0.19 -7.43 6.22
C TYR A 91 1.62 -7.22 6.74
N ARG A 92 2.27 -8.30 7.18
CA ARG A 92 3.66 -8.22 7.63
C ARG A 92 4.60 -7.77 6.51
N ALA A 93 4.42 -8.30 5.31
CA ALA A 93 5.21 -7.91 4.14
C ALA A 93 4.98 -6.44 3.77
N MET A 94 3.72 -5.96 3.76
CA MET A 94 3.41 -4.55 3.50
C MET A 94 4.00 -3.62 4.57
N LEU A 95 3.94 -4.00 5.85
CA LEU A 95 4.57 -3.24 6.94
C LEU A 95 6.08 -3.15 6.73
N ALA A 96 6.74 -4.29 6.44
CA ALA A 96 8.19 -4.32 6.21
C ALA A 96 8.61 -3.46 5.02
N GLN A 97 7.85 -3.47 3.93
CA GLN A 97 8.10 -2.61 2.76
C GLN A 97 7.91 -1.12 3.05
N SER A 98 7.12 -0.79 4.07
CA SER A 98 6.77 0.58 4.42
C SER A 98 7.64 1.16 5.54
N MET A 99 8.61 0.40 6.06
CA MET A 99 9.56 0.86 7.10
C MET A 99 10.52 1.90 6.55
#